data_a676e367684676a33e345963041d8950
#
_entry.id   a676e367684676a33e345963041d8950
#
_cell.length_a   1.000
_cell.length_b   1.000
_cell.length_c   1.000
_cell.angle_alpha   90.00
_cell.angle_beta   90.00
_cell.angle_gamma   90.00
#
_symmetry.space_group_name_H-M   'P 1'
#
loop_
_entity.id
_entity.type
_entity.pdbx_description
1 polymer ?
#
loop_
_entity_poly.entity_id
_entity_poly.type
_entity_poly.pdbx_seq_one_letter_code
_entity_poly.pdbx_strand_id
1 'polypeptide(L)'
;MGTDEIQKGKTIMNQRENRFRKNSADRKSEFEERVIEISRVSRVVKGGRRIRFRILVVIGDRNGRVGYGIAKANEISVGVKKAVSKAKKQLISVPIIAGTIPYGINLEYGSAKIMLKPAAEGTSIVAGGVIRIVCELAGIKNLLSKILGTANKINNVKALFAAFSSFDQEKVQMIKNRSSEQKNQPKSEKKILIKKSDKKSKKDKK
;
A
#
# COMPACT_ATOMS: atom_id res chain seq x y z
N MET A 1 28.77 55.98 5.26
CA MET A 1 28.99 54.61 5.78
C MET A 1 27.65 54.02 6.25
N GLY A 2 26.83 53.39 5.37
CA GLY A 2 25.51 52.89 5.79
C GLY A 2 24.78 52.05 4.72
N THR A 3 25.24 52.05 3.47
CA THR A 3 24.53 51.37 2.35
C THR A 3 25.00 49.92 2.18
N ASP A 4 26.21 49.58 2.54
CA ASP A 4 26.80 48.24 2.35
C ASP A 4 26.30 47.20 3.38
N GLU A 5 25.95 47.60 4.60
CA GLU A 5 25.41 46.71 5.62
C GLU A 5 23.96 46.31 5.30
N ILE A 6 23.14 47.22 4.74
CA ILE A 6 21.77 46.97 4.34
C ILE A 6 21.73 46.01 3.12
N GLN A 7 22.67 46.13 2.21
CA GLN A 7 22.82 45.24 1.06
C GLN A 7 23.22 43.81 1.50
N LYS A 8 24.15 43.65 2.41
CA LYS A 8 24.57 42.36 2.98
C LYS A 8 23.43 41.68 3.72
N GLY A 9 22.61 42.42 4.51
CA GLY A 9 21.46 41.88 5.20
C GLY A 9 20.41 41.31 4.25
N LYS A 10 20.09 42.00 3.14
CA LYS A 10 19.14 41.54 2.10
C LYS A 10 19.66 40.30 1.38
N THR A 11 20.94 40.20 1.11
CA THR A 11 21.55 39.03 0.45
C THR A 11 21.50 37.78 1.33
N ILE A 12 21.73 37.93 2.63
CA ILE A 12 21.67 36.81 3.60
C ILE A 12 20.21 36.32 3.79
N MET A 13 19.23 37.24 3.85
CA MET A 13 17.80 36.86 3.90
C MET A 13 17.37 36.12 2.63
N ASN A 14 17.70 36.60 1.44
CA ASN A 14 17.39 35.94 0.19
C ASN A 14 18.05 34.55 0.05
N GLN A 15 19.26 34.38 0.57
CA GLN A 15 19.92 33.06 0.58
C GLN A 15 19.26 32.08 1.57
N ARG A 16 18.77 32.55 2.72
CA ARG A 16 17.98 31.72 3.65
C ARG A 16 16.64 31.32 3.07
N GLU A 17 15.89 32.26 2.47
CA GLU A 17 14.63 31.94 1.81
C GLU A 17 14.79 30.98 0.63
N ASN A 18 15.82 31.14 -0.19
CA ASN A 18 16.13 30.23 -1.29
C ASN A 18 16.55 28.83 -0.79
N ARG A 19 17.25 28.71 0.35
CA ARG A 19 17.53 27.42 1.00
C ARG A 19 16.25 26.75 1.52
N PHE A 20 15.32 27.50 2.11
CA PHE A 20 14.02 26.97 2.55
C PHE A 20 13.14 26.56 1.37
N ARG A 21 13.12 27.33 0.27
CA ARG A 21 12.40 26.98 -0.96
C ARG A 21 12.99 25.75 -1.67
N LYS A 22 14.31 25.65 -1.79
CA LYS A 22 14.98 24.46 -2.36
C LYS A 22 14.74 23.21 -1.54
N ASN A 23 14.79 23.28 -0.21
CA ASN A 23 14.53 22.14 0.66
C ASN A 23 13.05 21.69 0.68
N SER A 24 12.11 22.52 0.23
CA SER A 24 10.69 22.15 0.12
C SER A 24 10.32 21.61 -1.26
N ALA A 25 11.03 21.99 -2.32
CA ALA A 25 10.76 21.57 -3.70
C ALA A 25 11.39 20.20 -4.06
N ASP A 26 12.53 19.83 -3.46
CA ASP A 26 13.25 18.59 -3.76
C ASP A 26 12.84 17.38 -2.89
N ARG A 27 11.92 17.54 -1.96
CA ARG A 27 11.30 16.39 -1.31
C ARG A 27 10.19 15.85 -2.22
N LYS A 28 10.52 15.20 -3.33
CA LYS A 28 9.65 14.18 -3.89
C LYS A 28 9.25 13.30 -2.72
N SER A 29 7.97 13.33 -2.32
CA SER A 29 7.50 12.51 -1.21
C SER A 29 7.84 11.07 -1.57
N GLU A 30 8.71 10.43 -0.79
CA GLU A 30 9.11 9.02 -0.94
C GLU A 30 7.89 8.09 -1.02
N PHE A 31 6.75 8.57 -0.54
CA PHE A 31 5.50 7.84 -0.47
C PHE A 31 4.41 8.54 -1.29
N GLU A 32 3.72 7.77 -2.11
CA GLU A 32 2.47 8.19 -2.75
C GLU A 32 1.34 8.13 -1.71
N GLU A 33 0.51 9.16 -1.68
CA GLU A 33 -0.57 9.31 -0.71
C GLU A 33 -1.92 9.21 -1.42
N ARG A 34 -2.84 8.37 -0.92
CA ARG A 34 -4.22 8.29 -1.42
C ARG A 34 -5.23 8.37 -0.30
N VAL A 35 -6.20 9.24 -0.45
CA VAL A 35 -7.35 9.37 0.46
C VAL A 35 -8.39 8.33 0.06
N ILE A 36 -8.73 7.43 0.99
CA ILE A 36 -9.75 6.39 0.76
C ILE A 36 -11.15 6.90 1.08
N GLU A 37 -11.26 7.69 2.17
CA GLU A 37 -12.55 8.16 2.64
C GLU A 37 -12.44 9.45 3.45
N ILE A 38 -13.40 10.34 3.23
CA ILE A 38 -13.65 11.52 4.04
C ILE A 38 -15.08 11.44 4.54
N SER A 39 -15.26 11.37 5.86
CA SER A 39 -16.58 11.30 6.50
C SER A 39 -16.77 12.50 7.40
N ARG A 40 -17.92 13.17 7.27
CA ARG A 40 -18.35 14.23 8.20
C ARG A 40 -18.90 13.60 9.47
N VAL A 41 -18.27 13.84 10.60
CA VAL A 41 -18.69 13.33 11.91
C VAL A 41 -19.10 14.47 12.82
N SER A 42 -20.16 14.28 13.60
CA SER A 42 -20.64 15.30 14.53
C SER A 42 -20.67 14.75 15.97
N ARG A 43 -20.42 15.62 16.92
CA ARG A 43 -20.62 15.37 18.35
C ARG A 43 -21.62 16.37 18.85
N VAL A 44 -22.68 15.87 19.48
CA VAL A 44 -23.69 16.72 20.14
C VAL A 44 -23.12 17.24 21.46
N VAL A 45 -23.30 18.53 21.71
CA VAL A 45 -22.89 19.24 22.92
C VAL A 45 -24.05 20.09 23.42
N LYS A 46 -23.98 20.61 24.66
CA LYS A 46 -24.95 21.58 25.17
C LYS A 46 -24.94 22.80 24.22
N GLY A 47 -26.07 23.11 23.60
CA GLY A 47 -26.18 24.24 22.65
C GLY A 47 -25.92 23.93 21.18
N GLY A 48 -25.72 22.66 20.76
CA GLY A 48 -25.60 22.36 19.35
C GLY A 48 -24.71 21.14 18.99
N ARG A 49 -24.17 21.16 17.76
CA ARG A 49 -23.34 20.06 17.22
C ARG A 49 -21.98 20.59 16.80
N ARG A 50 -20.91 19.96 17.27
CA ARG A 50 -19.55 20.21 16.76
C ARG A 50 -19.24 19.24 15.63
N ILE A 51 -19.01 19.79 14.45
CA ILE A 51 -18.74 19.01 13.22
C ILE A 51 -17.23 18.88 13.02
N ARG A 52 -16.77 17.71 12.58
CA ARG A 52 -15.39 17.43 12.20
C ARG A 52 -15.35 16.49 11.00
N PHE A 53 -14.25 16.48 10.29
CA PHE A 53 -14.00 15.54 9.21
C PHE A 53 -13.09 14.41 9.69
N ARG A 54 -13.54 13.17 9.50
CA ARG A 54 -12.74 11.96 9.71
C ARG A 54 -12.20 11.54 8.37
N ILE A 55 -10.88 11.41 8.28
CA ILE A 55 -10.15 11.15 7.04
C ILE A 55 -9.36 9.86 7.22
N LEU A 56 -9.49 8.95 6.25
CA LEU A 56 -8.73 7.72 6.12
C LEU A 56 -7.78 7.88 4.92
N VAL A 57 -6.47 7.84 5.19
CA VAL A 57 -5.41 7.93 4.18
C VAL A 57 -4.57 6.67 4.21
N VAL A 58 -4.13 6.24 3.06
CA VAL A 58 -3.10 5.21 2.88
C VAL A 58 -1.93 5.81 2.14
N ILE A 59 -0.74 5.41 2.53
CA ILE A 59 0.53 5.78 1.88
C ILE A 59 1.27 4.52 1.46
N GLY A 60 2.06 4.61 0.40
CA GLY A 60 2.92 3.52 -0.04
C GLY A 60 4.03 3.99 -0.97
N ASP A 61 5.08 3.21 -1.10
CA ASP A 61 6.26 3.50 -1.93
C ASP A 61 6.30 2.66 -3.21
N ARG A 62 5.28 1.83 -3.46
CA ARG A 62 5.21 0.83 -4.55
C ARG A 62 6.33 -0.22 -4.51
N ASN A 63 7.09 -0.27 -3.43
CA ASN A 63 8.20 -1.21 -3.21
C ASN A 63 7.95 -2.16 -2.04
N GLY A 64 6.69 -2.37 -1.67
CA GLY A 64 6.28 -3.27 -0.59
C GLY A 64 6.05 -2.58 0.74
N ARG A 65 6.32 -1.27 0.92
CA ARG A 65 6.03 -0.57 2.17
C ARG A 65 4.71 0.19 2.05
N VAL A 66 3.79 -0.08 2.98
CA VAL A 66 2.49 0.60 3.07
C VAL A 66 2.17 0.99 4.50
N GLY A 67 1.41 2.06 4.65
CA GLY A 67 0.93 2.54 5.93
C GLY A 67 -0.46 3.14 5.83
N TYR A 68 -1.25 3.10 6.89
CA TYR A 68 -2.53 3.79 6.93
C TYR A 68 -2.62 4.73 8.13
N GLY A 69 -3.42 5.78 7.99
CA GLY A 69 -3.64 6.73 9.06
C GLY A 69 -5.07 7.23 9.09
N ILE A 70 -5.60 7.35 10.31
CA ILE A 70 -6.93 7.90 10.55
C ILE A 70 -6.78 9.16 11.39
N ALA A 71 -7.34 10.27 10.92
CA ALA A 71 -7.36 11.53 11.66
C ALA A 71 -8.74 12.17 11.67
N LYS A 72 -8.99 13.00 12.66
CA LYS A 72 -10.14 13.90 12.76
C LYS A 72 -9.64 15.33 12.85
N ALA A 73 -10.18 16.23 12.05
CA ALA A 73 -9.85 17.65 12.03
C ALA A 73 -11.09 18.50 11.70
N ASN A 74 -11.00 19.80 11.93
CA ASN A 74 -12.05 20.74 11.55
C ASN A 74 -12.01 21.02 10.04
N GLU A 75 -10.81 20.99 9.45
CA GLU A 75 -10.55 21.17 8.02
C GLU A 75 -9.98 19.90 7.40
N ILE A 76 -10.31 19.67 6.11
CA ILE A 76 -9.88 18.48 5.38
C ILE A 76 -8.36 18.48 5.16
N SER A 77 -7.78 19.62 4.76
CA SER A 77 -6.34 19.77 4.48
C SER A 77 -5.47 19.46 5.70
N VAL A 78 -5.85 20.01 6.85
CA VAL A 78 -5.17 19.74 8.15
C VAL A 78 -5.34 18.27 8.54
N GLY A 79 -6.52 17.71 8.28
CA GLY A 79 -6.82 16.31 8.57
C GLY A 79 -6.01 15.33 7.74
N VAL A 80 -5.81 15.58 6.44
CA VAL A 80 -4.95 14.78 5.55
C VAL A 80 -3.51 14.79 6.06
N LYS A 81 -2.91 15.96 6.30
CA LYS A 81 -1.54 16.08 6.82
C LYS A 81 -1.35 15.29 8.13
N LYS A 82 -2.33 15.36 9.03
CA LYS A 82 -2.33 14.63 10.30
C LYS A 82 -2.47 13.11 10.10
N ALA A 83 -3.29 12.67 9.12
CA ALA A 83 -3.46 11.26 8.81
C ALA A 83 -2.19 10.68 8.18
N VAL A 84 -1.56 11.39 7.24
CA VAL A 84 -0.28 11.03 6.61
C VAL A 84 0.83 10.90 7.66
N SER A 85 0.96 11.85 8.58
CA SER A 85 1.94 11.78 9.66
C SER A 85 1.75 10.56 10.56
N LYS A 86 0.50 10.11 10.77
CA LYS A 86 0.19 8.86 11.49
C LYS A 86 0.54 7.63 10.64
N ALA A 87 0.21 7.65 9.36
CA ALA A 87 0.50 6.56 8.44
C ALA A 87 2.00 6.29 8.32
N LYS A 88 2.84 7.34 8.27
CA LYS A 88 4.30 7.24 8.28
C LYS A 88 4.88 6.57 9.53
N LYS A 89 4.16 6.62 10.66
CA LYS A 89 4.58 5.94 11.91
C LYS A 89 4.19 4.46 11.96
N GLN A 90 3.27 4.02 11.10
CA GLN A 90 2.71 2.67 11.08
C GLN A 90 2.93 2.02 9.72
N LEU A 91 4.16 2.05 9.22
CA LEU A 91 4.55 1.40 7.98
C LEU A 91 4.73 -0.10 8.22
N ILE A 92 4.19 -0.90 7.30
CA ILE A 92 4.34 -2.36 7.27
C ILE A 92 5.01 -2.74 5.95
N SER A 93 5.90 -3.73 6.01
CA SER A 93 6.50 -4.34 4.82
C SER A 93 5.66 -5.52 4.37
N VAL A 94 5.20 -5.49 3.13
CA VAL A 94 4.41 -6.54 2.48
C VAL A 94 5.35 -7.42 1.66
N PRO A 95 5.40 -8.74 1.87
CA PRO A 95 6.22 -9.62 1.06
C PRO A 95 5.60 -9.78 -0.34
N ILE A 96 6.31 -9.31 -1.36
CA ILE A 96 5.91 -9.42 -2.77
C ILE A 96 6.83 -10.42 -3.46
N ILE A 97 6.25 -11.43 -4.12
CA ILE A 97 6.97 -12.46 -4.89
C ILE A 97 6.37 -12.49 -6.30
N ALA A 98 7.19 -12.27 -7.33
CA ALA A 98 6.76 -12.26 -8.74
C ALA A 98 5.55 -11.31 -9.01
N GLY A 99 5.50 -10.16 -8.30
CA GLY A 99 4.41 -9.18 -8.45
C GLY A 99 3.10 -9.54 -7.78
N THR A 100 3.04 -10.61 -6.97
CA THR A 100 1.87 -11.06 -6.22
C THR A 100 2.20 -11.37 -4.75
N ILE A 101 1.19 -11.76 -3.97
CA ILE A 101 1.38 -12.22 -2.58
C ILE A 101 1.92 -13.66 -2.56
N PRO A 102 2.65 -14.07 -1.50
CA PRO A 102 3.28 -15.40 -1.40
C PRO A 102 2.29 -16.56 -1.45
N TYR A 103 1.19 -16.46 -0.69
CA TYR A 103 0.14 -17.47 -0.59
C TYR A 103 -1.22 -16.86 -0.26
N GLY A 104 -2.29 -17.63 -0.44
CA GLY A 104 -3.64 -17.19 -0.14
C GLY A 104 -3.92 -17.12 1.36
N ILE A 105 -4.61 -16.07 1.79
CA ILE A 105 -5.02 -15.87 3.18
C ILE A 105 -6.51 -15.50 3.24
N ASN A 106 -7.21 -16.10 4.19
CA ASN A 106 -8.52 -15.66 4.65
C ASN A 106 -8.34 -15.10 6.05
N LEU A 107 -8.71 -13.84 6.23
CA LEU A 107 -8.58 -13.17 7.53
C LEU A 107 -9.88 -12.50 7.93
N GLU A 108 -10.19 -12.62 9.22
CA GLU A 108 -11.30 -11.93 9.88
C GLU A 108 -10.73 -10.93 10.89
N TYR A 109 -11.22 -9.69 10.82
CA TYR A 109 -10.90 -8.64 11.79
C TYR A 109 -12.17 -7.92 12.21
N GLY A 110 -12.67 -8.24 13.40
CA GLY A 110 -13.98 -7.80 13.84
C GLY A 110 -15.07 -8.27 12.86
N SER A 111 -15.83 -7.35 12.28
CA SER A 111 -16.86 -7.66 11.29
C SER A 111 -16.35 -7.73 9.84
N ALA A 112 -15.09 -7.41 9.58
CA ALA A 112 -14.51 -7.47 8.25
C ALA A 112 -13.90 -8.85 7.98
N LYS A 113 -14.36 -9.50 6.89
CA LYS A 113 -13.82 -10.75 6.38
C LYS A 113 -13.24 -10.50 5.00
N ILE A 114 -11.96 -10.82 4.81
CA ILE A 114 -11.24 -10.60 3.56
C ILE A 114 -10.59 -11.90 3.12
N MET A 115 -10.77 -12.23 1.84
CA MET A 115 -10.08 -13.30 1.16
C MET A 115 -9.07 -12.70 0.18
N LEU A 116 -7.81 -13.11 0.30
CA LEU A 116 -6.73 -12.74 -0.60
C LEU A 116 -6.18 -14.02 -1.25
N LYS A 117 -6.03 -14.02 -2.57
CA LYS A 117 -5.41 -15.13 -3.33
C LYS A 117 -4.37 -14.58 -4.29
N PRO A 118 -3.21 -15.24 -4.43
CA PRO A 118 -2.24 -14.88 -5.46
C PRO A 118 -2.84 -15.11 -6.84
N ALA A 119 -2.44 -14.29 -7.80
CA ALA A 119 -2.88 -14.38 -9.18
C ALA A 119 -1.69 -14.53 -10.13
N ALA A 120 -1.93 -15.16 -11.29
CA ALA A 120 -0.93 -15.30 -12.34
C ALA A 120 -0.56 -13.94 -12.96
N GLU A 121 0.61 -13.86 -13.56
CA GLU A 121 1.04 -12.67 -14.30
C GLU A 121 0.03 -12.32 -15.40
N GLY A 122 -0.33 -11.04 -15.50
CA GLY A 122 -1.32 -10.53 -16.47
C GLY A 122 -2.76 -10.46 -15.97
N THR A 123 -3.08 -11.02 -14.79
CA THR A 123 -4.44 -10.96 -14.21
C THR A 123 -4.82 -9.58 -13.71
N SER A 124 -3.84 -8.72 -13.39
CA SER A 124 -4.01 -7.44 -12.71
C SER A 124 -4.59 -7.58 -11.29
N ILE A 125 -5.00 -6.47 -10.68
CA ILE A 125 -5.62 -6.45 -9.35
C ILE A 125 -7.14 -6.54 -9.49
N VAL A 126 -7.71 -7.69 -9.16
CA VAL A 126 -9.16 -7.90 -9.06
C VAL A 126 -9.57 -7.85 -7.60
N ALA A 127 -9.97 -6.67 -7.13
CA ALA A 127 -10.24 -6.42 -5.72
C ALA A 127 -11.30 -5.34 -5.51
N GLY A 128 -11.90 -5.30 -4.32
CA GLY A 128 -12.75 -4.19 -3.89
C GLY A 128 -11.93 -2.87 -3.84
N GLY A 129 -12.59 -1.72 -4.04
CA GLY A 129 -11.92 -0.43 -4.23
C GLY A 129 -10.89 -0.08 -3.16
N VAL A 130 -11.18 -0.37 -1.89
CA VAL A 130 -10.26 -0.11 -0.77
C VAL A 130 -9.00 -0.98 -0.87
N ILE A 131 -9.18 -2.29 -1.12
CA ILE A 131 -8.07 -3.25 -1.21
C ILE A 131 -7.22 -2.96 -2.44
N ARG A 132 -7.86 -2.62 -3.58
CA ARG A 132 -7.16 -2.25 -4.82
C ARG A 132 -6.21 -1.08 -4.59
N ILE A 133 -6.67 0.01 -3.98
CA ILE A 133 -5.85 1.20 -3.69
C ILE A 133 -4.64 0.84 -2.82
N VAL A 134 -4.85 0.04 -1.76
CA VAL A 134 -3.75 -0.36 -0.88
C VAL A 134 -2.74 -1.25 -1.60
N CYS A 135 -3.20 -2.22 -2.42
CA CYS A 135 -2.33 -3.11 -3.17
C CYS A 135 -1.55 -2.40 -4.28
N GLU A 136 -2.17 -1.41 -4.95
CA GLU A 136 -1.47 -0.55 -5.92
C GLU A 136 -0.34 0.24 -5.26
N LEU A 137 -0.62 0.85 -4.08
CA LEU A 137 0.37 1.58 -3.30
C LEU A 137 1.47 0.68 -2.72
N ALA A 138 1.16 -0.59 -2.44
CA ALA A 138 2.14 -1.60 -2.07
C ALA A 138 3.06 -2.00 -3.24
N GLY A 139 2.62 -1.82 -4.49
CA GLY A 139 3.35 -2.27 -5.67
C GLY A 139 3.01 -3.71 -6.08
N ILE A 140 1.92 -4.28 -5.57
CA ILE A 140 1.39 -5.57 -6.02
C ILE A 140 0.78 -5.36 -7.41
N LYS A 141 1.11 -6.23 -8.36
CA LYS A 141 0.61 -6.16 -9.75
C LYS A 141 -0.57 -7.09 -10.00
N ASN A 142 -0.56 -8.27 -9.38
CA ASN A 142 -1.54 -9.33 -9.64
C ASN A 142 -2.10 -9.85 -8.31
N LEU A 143 -3.41 -9.74 -8.12
CA LEU A 143 -4.08 -10.17 -6.89
C LEU A 143 -5.56 -10.43 -7.15
N LEU A 144 -6.10 -11.50 -6.57
CA LEU A 144 -7.53 -11.73 -6.46
C LEU A 144 -7.96 -11.53 -5.01
N SER A 145 -8.99 -10.72 -4.80
CA SER A 145 -9.50 -10.43 -3.46
C SER A 145 -11.00 -10.27 -3.45
N LYS A 146 -11.62 -10.70 -2.36
CA LYS A 146 -13.04 -10.50 -2.08
C LYS A 146 -13.26 -10.05 -0.64
N ILE A 147 -14.10 -9.01 -0.46
CA ILE A 147 -14.63 -8.59 0.84
C ILE A 147 -15.92 -9.38 1.06
N LEU A 148 -15.96 -10.18 2.11
CA LEU A 148 -17.08 -11.08 2.44
C LEU A 148 -17.92 -10.56 3.61
N GLY A 149 -17.37 -9.66 4.43
CA GLY A 149 -18.02 -9.12 5.63
C GLY A 149 -18.61 -7.73 5.39
N THR A 150 -18.21 -6.79 6.22
CA THR A 150 -18.72 -5.42 6.23
C THR A 150 -18.22 -4.55 5.08
N ALA A 151 -19.04 -3.58 4.66
CA ALA A 151 -18.65 -2.54 3.72
C ALA A 151 -17.82 -1.40 4.36
N ASN A 152 -17.61 -1.41 5.70
CA ASN A 152 -16.86 -0.37 6.40
C ASN A 152 -15.41 -0.32 5.96
N LYS A 153 -15.02 0.75 5.26
CA LYS A 153 -13.69 0.95 4.69
C LYS A 153 -12.58 0.91 5.74
N ILE A 154 -12.83 1.47 6.94
CA ILE A 154 -11.84 1.47 8.02
C ILE A 154 -11.54 0.06 8.50
N ASN A 155 -12.57 -0.77 8.71
CA ASN A 155 -12.40 -2.14 9.14
C ASN A 155 -11.70 -2.98 8.05
N ASN A 156 -12.07 -2.76 6.79
CA ASN A 156 -11.43 -3.44 5.66
C ASN A 156 -9.94 -3.10 5.52
N VAL A 157 -9.55 -1.82 5.74
CA VAL A 157 -8.13 -1.44 5.77
C VAL A 157 -7.41 -2.14 6.92
N LYS A 158 -7.97 -2.11 8.14
CA LYS A 158 -7.37 -2.77 9.30
C LYS A 158 -7.22 -4.28 9.10
N ALA A 159 -8.24 -4.94 8.56
CA ALA A 159 -8.20 -6.37 8.23
C ALA A 159 -7.11 -6.66 7.20
N LEU A 160 -6.98 -5.84 6.14
CA LEU A 160 -5.94 -6.02 5.13
C LEU A 160 -4.53 -5.85 5.72
N PHE A 161 -4.32 -4.86 6.57
CA PHE A 161 -3.03 -4.66 7.25
C PHE A 161 -2.72 -5.80 8.22
N ALA A 162 -3.71 -6.33 8.93
CA ALA A 162 -3.55 -7.51 9.76
C ALA A 162 -3.18 -8.75 8.91
N ALA A 163 -3.79 -8.91 7.71
CA ALA A 163 -3.44 -9.97 6.78
C ALA A 163 -1.98 -9.85 6.29
N PHE A 164 -1.53 -8.64 5.97
CA PHE A 164 -0.13 -8.41 5.59
C PHE A 164 0.86 -8.69 6.72
N SER A 165 0.48 -8.43 7.96
CA SER A 165 1.31 -8.75 9.14
C SER A 165 1.30 -10.24 9.50
N SER A 166 0.31 -11.00 9.05
CA SER A 166 0.19 -12.44 9.36
C SER A 166 0.97 -13.35 8.41
N PHE A 167 1.68 -12.80 7.42
CA PHE A 167 2.55 -13.61 6.56
C PHE A 167 3.74 -14.17 7.33
N ASP A 168 3.83 -15.50 7.43
CA ASP A 168 4.95 -16.21 8.04
C ASP A 168 6.23 -16.00 7.21
N GLN A 169 7.25 -15.43 7.83
CA GLN A 169 8.51 -15.13 7.15
C GLN A 169 9.22 -16.39 6.64
N GLU A 170 9.15 -17.51 7.37
CA GLU A 170 9.74 -18.78 6.96
C GLU A 170 9.10 -19.32 5.67
N LYS A 171 7.76 -19.34 5.61
CA LYS A 171 7.02 -19.74 4.40
C LYS A 171 7.31 -18.83 3.22
N VAL A 172 7.43 -17.52 3.46
CA VAL A 172 7.78 -16.53 2.44
C VAL A 172 9.17 -16.82 1.86
N GLN A 173 10.16 -17.14 2.70
CA GLN A 173 11.51 -17.48 2.25
C GLN A 173 11.53 -18.79 1.45
N MET A 174 10.83 -19.82 1.89
CA MET A 174 10.71 -21.09 1.14
C MET A 174 10.12 -20.89 -0.27
N ILE A 175 9.08 -20.06 -0.39
CA ILE A 175 8.45 -19.76 -1.68
C ILE A 175 9.38 -18.92 -2.56
N LYS A 176 10.11 -17.96 -1.98
CA LYS A 176 11.14 -17.19 -2.69
C LYS A 176 12.22 -18.10 -3.29
N ASN A 177 12.74 -19.02 -2.53
CA ASN A 177 13.78 -19.95 -2.98
C ASN A 177 13.28 -20.85 -4.13
N ARG A 178 12.08 -21.42 -4.02
CA ARG A 178 11.45 -22.19 -5.10
C ARG A 178 11.24 -21.38 -6.37
N SER A 179 10.83 -20.12 -6.26
CA SER A 179 10.61 -19.25 -7.42
C SER A 179 11.92 -18.83 -8.09
N SER A 180 13.03 -18.72 -7.36
CA SER A 180 14.35 -18.45 -7.93
C SER A 180 14.93 -19.67 -8.63
N GLU A 181 14.75 -20.88 -8.11
CA GLU A 181 15.15 -22.15 -8.74
C GLU A 181 14.42 -22.39 -10.07
N GLN A 182 13.11 -22.10 -10.13
CA GLN A 182 12.32 -22.23 -11.36
C GLN A 182 12.70 -21.21 -12.46
N LYS A 183 13.24 -20.04 -12.08
CA LYS A 183 13.75 -19.06 -13.05
C LYS A 183 15.10 -19.45 -13.62
N ASN A 184 15.91 -20.20 -12.87
CA ASN A 184 17.26 -20.62 -13.26
C ASN A 184 17.28 -21.93 -14.08
N GLN A 185 16.14 -22.62 -14.23
CA GLN A 185 16.08 -23.81 -15.10
C GLN A 185 16.14 -23.37 -16.58
N PRO A 186 17.06 -23.92 -17.39
CA PRO A 186 17.21 -23.57 -18.79
C PRO A 186 15.93 -23.93 -19.56
N LYS A 187 15.52 -23.04 -20.47
CA LYS A 187 14.30 -23.19 -21.30
C LYS A 187 14.20 -24.50 -22.07
N SER A 188 15.32 -25.21 -22.24
CA SER A 188 15.41 -26.52 -22.88
C SER A 188 14.72 -27.63 -22.10
N GLU A 189 14.84 -27.66 -20.76
CA GLU A 189 14.22 -28.70 -19.92
C GLU A 189 12.69 -28.55 -19.81
N LYS A 190 12.18 -27.33 -19.82
CA LYS A 190 10.72 -27.08 -19.85
C LYS A 190 10.04 -27.65 -21.12
N LYS A 191 10.70 -27.59 -22.28
CA LYS A 191 10.16 -28.18 -23.51
C LYS A 191 10.14 -29.72 -23.49
N ILE A 192 11.06 -30.34 -22.76
CA ILE A 192 11.13 -31.81 -22.64
C ILE A 192 10.05 -32.34 -21.71
N LEU A 193 9.77 -31.63 -20.59
CA LEU A 193 8.73 -32.01 -19.64
C LEU A 193 7.33 -31.91 -20.24
N ILE A 194 7.05 -30.83 -20.98
CA ILE A 194 5.75 -30.65 -21.67
C ILE A 194 5.54 -31.76 -22.71
N LYS A 195 6.56 -32.11 -23.51
CA LYS A 195 6.46 -33.22 -24.48
C LYS A 195 6.27 -34.59 -23.82
N LYS A 196 6.75 -34.81 -22.58
CA LYS A 196 6.53 -36.06 -21.85
C LYS A 196 5.13 -36.14 -21.24
N SER A 197 4.55 -35.03 -20.79
CA SER A 197 3.17 -34.98 -20.29
C SER A 197 2.14 -35.22 -21.41
N ASP A 198 2.35 -34.62 -22.58
CA ASP A 198 1.47 -34.81 -23.77
C ASP A 198 1.52 -36.25 -24.33
N LYS A 199 2.67 -36.96 -24.19
CA LYS A 199 2.76 -38.36 -24.59
C LYS A 199 2.06 -39.31 -23.61
N LYS A 200 2.01 -38.95 -22.28
CA LYS A 200 1.34 -39.77 -21.28
C LYS A 200 -0.18 -39.69 -21.43
N SER A 201 -0.71 -38.48 -21.64
CA SER A 201 -2.16 -38.25 -21.84
C SER A 201 -2.73 -38.85 -23.13
N LYS A 202 -1.89 -39.12 -24.15
CA LYS A 202 -2.28 -39.82 -25.39
C LYS A 202 -2.23 -41.35 -25.26
N LYS A 203 -1.50 -41.90 -24.28
CA LYS A 203 -1.45 -43.36 -24.02
C LYS A 203 -2.62 -43.85 -23.18
N ASP A 204 -3.17 -42.97 -22.33
CA ASP A 204 -4.31 -43.34 -21.45
C ASP A 204 -5.69 -43.17 -22.13
N LYS A 205 -5.70 -42.78 -23.43
CA LYS A 205 -6.92 -42.63 -24.25
C LYS A 205 -7.03 -43.68 -25.41
N LYS A 206 -6.21 -44.70 -25.34
CA LYS A 206 -6.27 -45.83 -26.27
C LYS A 206 -6.48 -47.14 -25.49
#